data_cfa79e3d023cbba1b2026b34ae04e506
#
_entry.id   cfa79e3d023cbba1b2026b34ae04e506
#
_cell.length_a   1.000
_cell.length_b   1.000
_cell.length_c   1.000
_cell.angle_alpha   90.00
_cell.angle_beta   90.00
_cell.angle_gamma   90.00
#
_symmetry.space_group_name_H-M   'P 1'
#
loop_
_entity.id
_entity.type
_entity.pdbx_description
1 polymer ?
#
loop_
_entity_poly.entity_id
_entity_poly.type
_entity_poly.pdbx_seq_one_letter_code
_entity_poly.pdbx_strand_id
1 'polypeptide(L)'
;MLIGKHGLTAIIAAALLSLHSLAGAASTLDEANERTRKFIRETMEDKRIPGLQIAVIKDDRVVLSESHGLANVENRVPATSTTLFPINSATKSFTGVAMMQLAEAGLVDLSAPVSRYLGDLPEAWRSVRVRQLLAHTSGLPDILDQQGLLGGGSELDAWKAVKLRPMDAPIGERFAYNQTNYGLLAQIIVKQTKMPYERYLAKRQFDVAGMPLSTFGDSYDLVANAATMYSYLPRKTDAEGDDERLSHWFYDMPHGLWAGGGIQTTADEVARWIIALSSGQLISAANVQNMWMPEPLNSGAKGRWAAGWPVLGTSPNRQVAGMGGARAAFVIYPDDRLAIVVLTNLVGANPQDFIPKIAEFYKPMQLRRSP
;
A
#
# COMPACT_ATOMS: atom_id res chain seq x y z
N MET A 1 -42.95 50.42 5.04
CA MET A 1 -42.01 49.35 5.39
C MET A 1 -41.23 49.02 4.13
N LEU A 2 -40.07 49.70 3.95
CA LEU A 2 -39.24 49.60 2.75
C LEU A 2 -38.16 48.53 3.03
N ILE A 3 -38.31 47.32 2.45
CA ILE A 3 -37.25 46.33 2.43
C ILE A 3 -36.34 46.68 1.25
N GLY A 4 -35.10 47.08 1.59
CA GLY A 4 -34.19 47.70 0.67
C GLY A 4 -33.69 46.76 -0.46
N LYS A 5 -33.68 47.30 -1.66
CA LYS A 5 -33.18 46.70 -2.90
C LYS A 5 -31.69 46.24 -2.84
N HIS A 6 -30.94 46.57 -1.76
CA HIS A 6 -29.52 46.21 -1.60
C HIS A 6 -29.27 44.80 -1.10
N GLY A 7 -30.23 44.14 -0.41
CA GLY A 7 -30.07 42.77 0.10
C GLY A 7 -30.12 41.69 -0.98
N LEU A 8 -30.94 41.90 -2.01
CA LEU A 8 -31.15 40.91 -3.07
C LEU A 8 -29.96 40.85 -4.04
N THR A 9 -29.32 41.99 -4.30
CA THR A 9 -28.16 42.11 -5.21
C THR A 9 -26.90 41.43 -4.60
N ALA A 10 -26.70 41.52 -3.28
CA ALA A 10 -25.59 40.90 -2.60
C ALA A 10 -25.68 39.34 -2.56
N ILE A 11 -26.92 38.80 -2.42
CA ILE A 11 -27.16 37.34 -2.44
C ILE A 11 -26.94 36.77 -3.83
N ILE A 12 -27.38 37.48 -4.89
CA ILE A 12 -27.17 37.04 -6.28
C ILE A 12 -25.70 37.10 -6.68
N ALA A 13 -24.96 38.11 -6.24
CA ALA A 13 -23.51 38.22 -6.50
C ALA A 13 -22.70 37.13 -5.79
N ALA A 14 -23.04 36.78 -4.53
CA ALA A 14 -22.41 35.68 -3.81
C ALA A 14 -22.72 34.31 -4.43
N ALA A 15 -23.93 34.08 -4.90
CA ALA A 15 -24.31 32.86 -5.61
C ALA A 15 -23.64 32.72 -6.97
N LEU A 16 -23.47 33.80 -7.73
CA LEU A 16 -22.72 33.80 -8.98
C LEU A 16 -21.22 33.58 -8.80
N LEU A 17 -20.61 34.15 -7.77
CA LEU A 17 -19.21 33.90 -7.42
C LEU A 17 -18.96 32.46 -7.00
N SER A 18 -19.86 31.85 -6.25
CA SER A 18 -19.76 30.44 -5.86
C SER A 18 -19.95 29.48 -7.06
N LEU A 19 -20.81 29.80 -8.00
CA LEU A 19 -21.00 29.04 -9.24
C LEU A 19 -19.79 29.11 -10.17
N HIS A 20 -19.15 30.26 -10.29
CA HIS A 20 -17.93 30.43 -11.10
C HIS A 20 -16.71 29.69 -10.47
N SER A 21 -16.59 29.66 -9.14
CA SER A 21 -15.51 28.93 -8.46
C SER A 21 -15.67 27.40 -8.58
N LEU A 22 -16.91 26.90 -8.52
CA LEU A 22 -17.22 25.49 -8.74
C LEU A 22 -16.99 25.04 -10.20
N ALA A 23 -17.38 25.86 -11.17
CA ALA A 23 -17.14 25.58 -12.59
C ALA A 23 -15.64 25.61 -12.92
N GLY A 24 -14.87 26.55 -12.36
CA GLY A 24 -13.43 26.62 -12.54
C GLY A 24 -12.68 25.42 -11.92
N ALA A 25 -13.11 24.96 -10.75
CA ALA A 25 -12.51 23.79 -10.09
C ALA A 25 -12.84 22.49 -10.85
N ALA A 26 -14.04 22.34 -11.37
CA ALA A 26 -14.41 21.19 -12.21
C ALA A 26 -13.59 21.16 -13.51
N SER A 27 -13.42 22.30 -14.18
CA SER A 27 -12.58 22.41 -15.40
C SER A 27 -11.12 22.00 -15.14
N THR A 28 -10.55 22.35 -14.00
CA THR A 28 -9.16 21.98 -13.66
C THR A 28 -9.01 20.48 -13.31
N LEU A 29 -10.02 19.87 -12.70
CA LEU A 29 -10.01 18.42 -12.44
C LEU A 29 -10.16 17.61 -13.73
N ASP A 30 -11.05 18.03 -14.64
CA ASP A 30 -11.22 17.37 -15.93
C ASP A 30 -9.92 17.44 -16.76
N GLU A 31 -9.23 18.57 -16.76
CA GLU A 31 -7.93 18.71 -17.43
C GLU A 31 -6.87 17.78 -16.78
N ALA A 32 -6.80 17.71 -15.45
CA ALA A 32 -5.88 16.82 -14.74
C ALA A 32 -6.17 15.35 -15.07
N ASN A 33 -7.46 14.97 -15.12
CA ASN A 33 -7.89 13.63 -15.48
C ASN A 33 -7.48 13.28 -16.93
N GLU A 34 -7.68 14.18 -17.89
CA GLU A 34 -7.27 13.95 -19.30
C GLU A 34 -5.75 13.83 -19.45
N ARG A 35 -4.97 14.65 -18.75
CA ARG A 35 -3.51 14.54 -18.70
C ARG A 35 -3.08 13.19 -18.11
N THR A 36 -3.77 12.73 -17.06
CA THR A 36 -3.51 11.44 -16.43
C THR A 36 -3.81 10.30 -17.39
N ARG A 37 -4.95 10.31 -18.08
CA ARG A 37 -5.31 9.29 -19.08
C ARG A 37 -4.28 9.19 -20.21
N LYS A 38 -3.86 10.36 -20.73
CA LYS A 38 -2.82 10.40 -21.76
C LYS A 38 -1.53 9.80 -21.24
N PHE A 39 -1.07 10.25 -20.08
CA PHE A 39 0.20 9.80 -19.48
C PHE A 39 0.18 8.29 -19.15
N ILE A 40 -0.94 7.75 -18.66
CA ILE A 40 -1.08 6.31 -18.39
C ILE A 40 -1.00 5.51 -19.69
N ARG A 41 -1.67 5.93 -20.78
CA ARG A 41 -1.55 5.23 -22.08
C ARG A 41 -0.12 5.20 -22.57
N GLU A 42 0.57 6.34 -22.57
CA GLU A 42 1.97 6.46 -22.98
C GLU A 42 2.89 5.59 -22.10
N THR A 43 2.67 5.59 -20.79
CA THR A 43 3.44 4.77 -19.83
C THR A 43 3.21 3.28 -20.06
N MET A 44 1.97 2.86 -20.34
CA MET A 44 1.67 1.46 -20.62
C MET A 44 2.34 0.98 -21.92
N GLU A 45 2.36 1.82 -22.96
CA GLU A 45 3.05 1.53 -24.21
C GLU A 45 4.57 1.44 -24.00
N ASP A 46 5.17 2.45 -23.39
CA ASP A 46 6.62 2.54 -23.13
C ASP A 46 7.13 1.37 -22.28
N LYS A 47 6.44 1.06 -21.20
CA LYS A 47 6.80 -0.03 -20.28
C LYS A 47 6.22 -1.39 -20.66
N ARG A 48 5.45 -1.46 -21.75
CA ARG A 48 4.78 -2.68 -22.25
C ARG A 48 3.89 -3.33 -21.16
N ILE A 49 3.15 -2.52 -20.37
CA ILE A 49 2.30 -3.00 -19.28
C ILE A 49 1.02 -3.61 -19.86
N PRO A 50 0.74 -4.92 -19.66
CA PRO A 50 -0.44 -5.55 -20.25
C PRO A 50 -1.77 -5.05 -19.68
N GLY A 51 -1.86 -4.89 -18.38
CA GLY A 51 -3.06 -4.47 -17.66
C GLY A 51 -2.75 -3.57 -16.48
N LEU A 52 -3.62 -2.59 -16.25
CA LEU A 52 -3.45 -1.59 -15.20
C LEU A 52 -4.79 -1.13 -14.68
N GLN A 53 -4.86 -0.87 -13.36
CA GLN A 53 -5.89 -0.06 -12.75
C GLN A 53 -5.28 1.18 -12.10
N ILE A 54 -5.99 2.30 -12.19
CA ILE A 54 -5.62 3.56 -11.51
C ILE A 54 -6.83 4.10 -10.74
N ALA A 55 -6.57 4.63 -9.53
CA ALA A 55 -7.51 5.49 -8.83
C ALA A 55 -6.77 6.72 -8.29
N VAL A 56 -7.40 7.89 -8.42
CA VAL A 56 -6.91 9.15 -7.86
C VAL A 56 -7.93 9.67 -6.85
N ILE A 57 -7.46 9.96 -5.66
CA ILE A 57 -8.22 10.55 -4.57
C ILE A 57 -7.76 12.00 -4.39
N LYS A 58 -8.66 12.94 -4.44
CA LYS A 58 -8.42 14.36 -4.14
C LYS A 58 -9.50 14.86 -3.19
N ASP A 59 -9.07 15.50 -2.09
CA ASP A 59 -9.97 16.03 -1.07
C ASP A 59 -11.00 15.01 -0.57
N ASP A 60 -10.51 13.80 -0.23
CA ASP A 60 -11.25 12.65 0.27
C ASP A 60 -12.34 12.11 -0.69
N ARG A 61 -12.18 12.37 -1.99
CA ARG A 61 -13.08 11.87 -3.04
C ARG A 61 -12.29 11.20 -4.15
N VAL A 62 -12.80 10.10 -4.68
CA VAL A 62 -12.28 9.50 -5.90
C VAL A 62 -12.65 10.42 -7.07
N VAL A 63 -11.63 10.98 -7.73
CA VAL A 63 -11.79 11.91 -8.88
C VAL A 63 -11.46 11.25 -10.22
N LEU A 64 -10.77 10.10 -10.18
CA LEU A 64 -10.51 9.23 -11.33
C LEU A 64 -10.46 7.78 -10.84
N SER A 65 -11.15 6.85 -11.53
CA SER A 65 -11.03 5.41 -11.31
C SER A 65 -11.22 4.70 -12.64
N GLU A 66 -10.17 4.07 -13.16
CA GLU A 66 -10.17 3.48 -14.50
C GLU A 66 -9.35 2.18 -14.56
N SER A 67 -9.71 1.34 -15.54
CA SER A 67 -9.01 0.09 -15.86
C SER A 67 -8.60 0.13 -17.32
N HIS A 68 -7.38 -0.31 -17.64
CA HIS A 68 -6.78 -0.28 -18.97
C HIS A 68 -6.14 -1.62 -19.31
N GLY A 69 -6.17 -2.00 -20.58
CA GLY A 69 -5.49 -3.19 -21.11
C GLY A 69 -6.14 -4.51 -20.72
N LEU A 70 -5.34 -5.55 -20.52
CA LEU A 70 -5.76 -6.94 -20.37
C LEU A 70 -5.41 -7.51 -18.99
N ALA A 71 -6.39 -8.11 -18.33
CA ALA A 71 -6.20 -8.93 -17.14
C ALA A 71 -5.55 -10.28 -17.46
N ASN A 72 -5.84 -10.83 -18.66
CA ASN A 72 -5.20 -12.02 -19.17
C ASN A 72 -4.90 -11.81 -20.66
N VAL A 73 -3.63 -11.91 -21.04
CA VAL A 73 -3.15 -11.62 -22.40
C VAL A 73 -3.52 -12.72 -23.37
N GLU A 74 -3.33 -13.98 -22.96
CA GLU A 74 -3.51 -15.16 -23.81
C GLU A 74 -4.97 -15.30 -24.26
N ASN A 75 -5.91 -15.06 -23.34
CA ASN A 75 -7.35 -15.17 -23.61
C ASN A 75 -7.98 -13.81 -23.94
N ARG A 76 -7.17 -12.76 -24.05
CA ARG A 76 -7.62 -11.39 -24.35
C ARG A 76 -8.72 -10.89 -23.41
N VAL A 77 -8.66 -11.29 -22.11
CA VAL A 77 -9.63 -10.85 -21.11
C VAL A 77 -9.28 -9.41 -20.71
N PRO A 78 -10.20 -8.44 -20.86
CA PRO A 78 -9.93 -7.06 -20.48
C PRO A 78 -9.80 -6.91 -18.96
N ALA A 79 -8.96 -5.99 -18.53
CA ALA A 79 -8.96 -5.51 -17.16
C ALA A 79 -10.22 -4.64 -16.93
N THR A 80 -10.91 -4.89 -15.82
CA THR A 80 -12.15 -4.19 -15.44
C THR A 80 -12.05 -3.68 -14.01
N SER A 81 -13.03 -2.90 -13.55
CA SER A 81 -13.10 -2.43 -12.15
C SER A 81 -13.20 -3.56 -11.12
N THR A 82 -13.54 -4.78 -11.54
CA THR A 82 -13.63 -5.95 -10.67
C THR A 82 -12.42 -6.88 -10.78
N THR A 83 -11.45 -6.57 -11.65
CA THR A 83 -10.22 -7.34 -11.77
C THR A 83 -9.36 -7.17 -10.52
N LEU A 84 -8.98 -8.26 -9.88
CA LEU A 84 -8.15 -8.26 -8.70
C LEU A 84 -6.67 -8.33 -9.07
N PHE A 85 -5.90 -7.42 -8.49
CA PHE A 85 -4.45 -7.38 -8.62
C PHE A 85 -3.79 -7.68 -7.27
N PRO A 86 -2.76 -8.53 -7.21
CA PRO A 86 -2.00 -8.72 -5.99
C PRO A 86 -1.18 -7.47 -5.66
N ILE A 87 -1.39 -6.92 -4.47
CA ILE A 87 -0.64 -5.76 -4.02
C ILE A 87 0.65 -6.11 -3.28
N ASN A 88 0.91 -7.40 -3.07
CA ASN A 88 2.11 -7.91 -2.42
C ASN A 88 2.48 -7.10 -1.16
N SER A 89 3.73 -6.63 -1.04
CA SER A 89 4.23 -5.95 0.15
C SER A 89 3.48 -4.66 0.52
N ALA A 90 2.64 -4.09 -0.36
CA ALA A 90 1.74 -3.01 0.03
C ALA A 90 0.70 -3.47 1.08
N THR A 91 0.46 -4.78 1.22
CA THR A 91 -0.30 -5.41 2.33
C THR A 91 0.23 -4.99 3.70
N LYS A 92 1.52 -4.70 3.83
CA LYS A 92 2.14 -4.30 5.10
C LYS A 92 1.50 -3.04 5.69
N SER A 93 1.00 -2.15 4.84
CA SER A 93 0.27 -0.96 5.29
C SER A 93 -1.04 -1.32 5.99
N PHE A 94 -1.75 -2.33 5.47
CA PHE A 94 -2.96 -2.86 6.11
C PHE A 94 -2.64 -3.55 7.45
N THR A 95 -1.54 -4.29 7.51
CA THR A 95 -1.04 -4.88 8.78
C THR A 95 -0.67 -3.79 9.78
N GLY A 96 -0.06 -2.69 9.32
CA GLY A 96 0.23 -1.53 10.14
C GLY A 96 -1.04 -0.94 10.77
N VAL A 97 -2.08 -0.73 9.96
CA VAL A 97 -3.40 -0.28 10.45
C VAL A 97 -4.00 -1.28 11.44
N ALA A 98 -3.92 -2.60 11.17
CA ALA A 98 -4.39 -3.63 12.10
C ALA A 98 -3.69 -3.54 13.48
N MET A 99 -2.39 -3.35 13.49
CA MET A 99 -1.64 -3.19 14.74
C MET A 99 -2.01 -1.90 15.49
N MET A 100 -2.28 -0.81 14.76
CA MET A 100 -2.79 0.43 15.37
C MET A 100 -4.19 0.24 15.94
N GLN A 101 -5.09 -0.50 15.27
CA GLN A 101 -6.41 -0.86 15.78
C GLN A 101 -6.32 -1.65 17.10
N LEU A 102 -5.38 -2.60 17.18
CA LEU A 102 -5.13 -3.35 18.42
C LEU A 102 -4.54 -2.47 19.53
N ALA A 103 -3.70 -1.50 19.16
CA ALA A 103 -3.15 -0.54 20.13
C ALA A 103 -4.25 0.39 20.68
N GLU A 104 -5.14 0.92 19.83
CA GLU A 104 -6.29 1.72 20.27
C GLU A 104 -7.25 0.93 21.17
N ALA A 105 -7.41 -0.36 20.89
CA ALA A 105 -8.22 -1.26 21.73
C ALA A 105 -7.54 -1.68 23.06
N GLY A 106 -6.29 -1.23 23.30
CA GLY A 106 -5.51 -1.61 24.49
C GLY A 106 -5.06 -3.08 24.51
N LEU A 107 -5.19 -3.80 23.39
CA LEU A 107 -4.81 -5.20 23.25
C LEU A 107 -3.31 -5.38 22.99
N VAL A 108 -2.67 -4.37 22.38
CA VAL A 108 -1.24 -4.37 22.06
C VAL A 108 -0.62 -3.02 22.45
N ASP A 109 0.50 -3.08 23.15
CA ASP A 109 1.41 -1.95 23.36
C ASP A 109 2.55 -2.07 22.35
N LEU A 110 2.64 -1.13 21.40
CA LEU A 110 3.66 -1.16 20.36
C LEU A 110 5.09 -0.99 20.91
N SER A 111 5.23 -0.45 22.10
CA SER A 111 6.53 -0.30 22.79
C SER A 111 6.93 -1.51 23.60
N ALA A 112 6.01 -2.45 23.83
CA ALA A 112 6.27 -3.68 24.56
C ALA A 112 7.14 -4.66 23.76
N PRO A 113 7.93 -5.50 24.45
CA PRO A 113 8.67 -6.58 23.82
C PRO A 113 7.71 -7.63 23.25
N VAL A 114 8.08 -8.26 22.15
CA VAL A 114 7.28 -9.29 21.49
C VAL A 114 7.02 -10.51 22.37
N SER A 115 7.93 -10.78 23.33
CA SER A 115 7.76 -11.86 24.33
C SER A 115 6.55 -11.68 25.23
N ARG A 116 6.00 -10.46 25.34
CA ARG A 116 4.73 -10.22 26.04
C ARG A 116 3.55 -10.91 25.33
N TYR A 117 3.64 -11.10 24.04
CA TYR A 117 2.57 -11.63 23.19
C TYR A 117 2.84 -13.04 22.68
N LEU A 118 4.10 -13.37 22.41
CA LEU A 118 4.52 -14.65 21.82
C LEU A 118 5.44 -15.39 22.79
N GLY A 119 5.11 -16.66 23.11
CA GLY A 119 5.88 -17.45 24.10
C GLY A 119 7.04 -18.23 23.50
N ASP A 120 6.88 -18.75 22.29
CA ASP A 120 7.86 -19.62 21.63
C ASP A 120 8.81 -18.81 20.74
N LEU A 121 9.72 -18.05 21.40
CA LEU A 121 10.71 -17.21 20.73
C LEU A 121 12.14 -17.54 21.22
N PRO A 122 13.12 -17.51 20.31
CA PRO A 122 14.54 -17.53 20.71
C PRO A 122 14.83 -16.40 21.72
N GLU A 123 15.76 -16.64 22.63
CA GLU A 123 16.10 -15.66 23.68
C GLU A 123 16.47 -14.30 23.09
N ALA A 124 17.28 -14.30 22.02
CA ALA A 124 17.72 -13.06 21.35
C ALA A 124 16.56 -12.22 20.73
N TRP A 125 15.40 -12.84 20.45
CA TRP A 125 14.25 -12.16 19.87
C TRP A 125 13.33 -11.52 20.90
N ARG A 126 13.38 -12.02 22.15
CA ARG A 126 12.39 -11.72 23.20
C ARG A 126 12.25 -10.24 23.52
N SER A 127 13.34 -9.48 23.43
CA SER A 127 13.39 -8.05 23.74
C SER A 127 13.06 -7.13 22.54
N VAL A 128 12.89 -7.67 21.33
CA VAL A 128 12.45 -6.90 20.17
C VAL A 128 11.09 -6.29 20.46
N ARG A 129 10.90 -5.00 20.21
CA ARG A 129 9.61 -4.32 20.41
C ARG A 129 8.72 -4.48 19.20
N VAL A 130 7.40 -4.51 19.40
CA VAL A 130 6.41 -4.64 18.32
C VAL A 130 6.61 -3.56 17.24
N ARG A 131 6.87 -2.30 17.63
CA ARG A 131 7.13 -1.21 16.68
C ARG A 131 8.39 -1.43 15.83
N GLN A 132 9.38 -2.17 16.34
CA GLN A 132 10.60 -2.50 15.59
C GLN A 132 10.35 -3.57 14.53
N LEU A 133 9.40 -4.48 14.75
CA LEU A 133 8.92 -5.38 13.70
C LEU A 133 8.24 -4.58 12.58
N LEU A 134 7.32 -3.67 12.94
CA LEU A 134 6.60 -2.82 11.98
C LEU A 134 7.54 -1.97 11.12
N ALA A 135 8.62 -1.47 11.70
CA ALA A 135 9.60 -0.57 11.06
C ALA A 135 10.80 -1.28 10.43
N HIS A 136 10.86 -2.61 10.47
CA HIS A 136 12.02 -3.38 9.99
C HIS A 136 13.35 -3.00 10.64
N THR A 137 13.34 -2.67 11.94
CA THR A 137 14.52 -2.36 12.74
C THR A 137 14.77 -3.40 13.84
N SER A 138 14.18 -4.57 13.71
CA SER A 138 14.27 -5.66 14.68
C SER A 138 15.64 -6.34 14.73
N GLY A 139 16.37 -6.33 13.62
CA GLY A 139 17.61 -7.10 13.46
C GLY A 139 17.40 -8.61 13.32
N LEU A 140 16.14 -9.08 13.16
CA LEU A 140 15.83 -10.50 12.99
C LEU A 140 16.33 -11.04 11.65
N PRO A 141 16.72 -12.32 11.57
CA PRO A 141 16.98 -13.01 10.31
C PRO A 141 15.69 -13.16 9.48
N ASP A 142 15.83 -13.20 8.15
CA ASP A 142 14.68 -13.39 7.27
C ASP A 142 14.29 -14.87 7.14
N ILE A 143 12.99 -15.15 7.17
CA ILE A 143 12.40 -16.46 6.89
C ILE A 143 12.41 -16.81 5.39
N LEU A 144 12.65 -15.82 4.53
CA LEU A 144 12.89 -16.00 3.11
C LEU A 144 14.35 -15.83 2.75
N ASP A 145 14.80 -16.58 1.77
CA ASP A 145 16.07 -16.39 1.07
C ASP A 145 15.84 -16.21 -0.44
N GLN A 146 16.91 -16.24 -1.22
CA GLN A 146 16.83 -16.06 -2.68
C GLN A 146 16.05 -17.19 -3.41
N GLN A 147 15.82 -18.31 -2.74
CA GLN A 147 15.13 -19.47 -3.29
C GLN A 147 13.68 -19.59 -2.81
N GLY A 148 13.26 -18.75 -1.88
CA GLY A 148 11.92 -18.75 -1.28
C GLY A 148 11.96 -18.99 0.23
N LEU A 149 11.15 -19.90 0.75
CA LEU A 149 11.16 -20.27 2.16
C LEU A 149 12.50 -20.87 2.58
N LEU A 150 13.04 -20.38 3.69
CA LEU A 150 14.33 -20.80 4.22
C LEU A 150 14.37 -22.33 4.39
N GLY A 151 15.39 -22.96 3.80
CA GLY A 151 15.57 -24.40 3.83
C GLY A 151 14.75 -25.16 2.80
N GLY A 152 13.97 -24.52 1.93
CA GLY A 152 13.27 -25.13 0.79
C GLY A 152 12.16 -26.11 1.15
N GLY A 153 11.73 -26.12 2.41
CA GLY A 153 10.70 -27.00 2.94
C GLY A 153 9.34 -26.32 3.14
N SER A 154 8.57 -26.82 4.10
CA SER A 154 7.31 -26.21 4.48
C SER A 154 7.51 -24.89 5.24
N GLU A 155 6.44 -24.08 5.36
CA GLU A 155 6.43 -22.89 6.22
C GLU A 155 6.83 -23.21 7.66
N LEU A 156 6.35 -24.34 8.18
CA LEU A 156 6.71 -24.79 9.53
C LEU A 156 8.21 -25.06 9.68
N ASP A 157 8.83 -25.66 8.67
CA ASP A 157 10.28 -25.94 8.68
C ASP A 157 11.09 -24.66 8.53
N ALA A 158 10.62 -23.71 7.71
CA ALA A 158 11.23 -22.39 7.60
C ALA A 158 11.18 -21.61 8.94
N TRP A 159 10.06 -21.67 9.67
CA TRP A 159 9.97 -21.11 11.03
C TRP A 159 10.94 -21.76 12.00
N LYS A 160 11.11 -23.09 11.97
CA LYS A 160 12.14 -23.78 12.78
C LYS A 160 13.54 -23.33 12.39
N ALA A 161 13.82 -23.28 11.08
CA ALA A 161 15.14 -22.93 10.57
C ALA A 161 15.52 -21.47 10.90
N VAL A 162 14.63 -20.51 10.72
CA VAL A 162 14.91 -19.09 10.99
C VAL A 162 15.14 -18.83 12.49
N LYS A 163 14.45 -19.55 13.37
CA LYS A 163 14.65 -19.45 14.83
C LYS A 163 16.03 -19.91 15.29
N LEU A 164 16.73 -20.73 14.51
CA LEU A 164 18.08 -21.21 14.79
C LEU A 164 19.16 -20.26 14.25
N ARG A 165 18.79 -19.28 13.41
CA ARG A 165 19.78 -18.33 12.88
C ARG A 165 20.14 -17.26 13.91
N PRO A 166 21.39 -16.76 13.87
CA PRO A 166 21.78 -15.61 14.67
C PRO A 166 20.98 -14.37 14.21
N MET A 167 20.97 -13.34 15.04
CA MET A 167 20.48 -12.01 14.65
C MET A 167 21.34 -11.44 13.51
N ASP A 168 20.70 -10.83 12.51
CA ASP A 168 21.39 -10.19 11.38
C ASP A 168 22.01 -8.84 11.76
N ALA A 169 21.51 -8.22 12.84
CA ALA A 169 22.02 -6.99 13.41
C ALA A 169 21.54 -6.82 14.86
N PRO A 170 22.20 -5.98 15.67
CA PRO A 170 21.65 -5.53 16.95
C PRO A 170 20.29 -4.84 16.76
N ILE A 171 19.41 -5.05 17.74
CA ILE A 171 18.05 -4.49 17.73
C ILE A 171 18.11 -2.96 17.65
N GLY A 172 17.40 -2.35 16.66
CA GLY A 172 17.30 -0.90 16.48
C GLY A 172 18.52 -0.25 15.81
N GLU A 173 19.55 -1.02 15.41
CA GLU A 173 20.78 -0.45 14.83
C GLU A 173 20.58 0.02 13.40
N ARG A 174 19.88 -0.76 12.59
CA ARG A 174 19.67 -0.46 11.17
C ARG A 174 18.30 -0.92 10.66
N PHE A 175 17.88 -0.32 9.55
CA PHE A 175 16.79 -0.83 8.74
C PHE A 175 17.26 -2.09 7.98
N ALA A 176 16.53 -3.20 8.13
CA ALA A 176 16.74 -4.43 7.38
C ALA A 176 15.37 -5.05 7.08
N TYR A 177 14.89 -4.84 5.84
CA TYR A 177 13.61 -5.37 5.39
C TYR A 177 13.61 -6.90 5.46
N ASN A 178 12.62 -7.50 6.14
CA ASN A 178 12.44 -8.95 6.15
C ASN A 178 10.98 -9.36 6.39
N GLN A 179 10.64 -10.60 6.04
CA GLN A 179 9.30 -11.15 6.16
C GLN A 179 9.01 -11.75 7.54
N THR A 180 10.03 -12.20 8.27
CA THR A 180 9.90 -12.70 9.65
C THR A 180 9.15 -11.70 10.52
N ASN A 181 9.45 -10.40 10.38
CA ASN A 181 8.78 -9.35 11.12
C ASN A 181 7.26 -9.41 10.97
N TYR A 182 6.77 -9.50 9.74
CA TYR A 182 5.34 -9.47 9.46
C TYR A 182 4.64 -10.79 9.76
N GLY A 183 5.36 -11.91 9.63
CA GLY A 183 4.88 -13.20 10.13
C GLY A 183 4.66 -13.19 11.65
N LEU A 184 5.57 -12.59 12.43
CA LEU A 184 5.39 -12.41 13.88
C LEU A 184 4.23 -11.46 14.21
N LEU A 185 4.03 -10.38 13.44
CA LEU A 185 2.88 -9.48 13.60
C LEU A 185 1.55 -10.21 13.34
N ALA A 186 1.49 -11.07 12.31
CA ALA A 186 0.32 -11.93 12.08
C ALA A 186 0.02 -12.82 13.28
N GLN A 187 1.06 -13.49 13.84
CA GLN A 187 0.90 -14.32 15.03
C GLN A 187 0.39 -13.52 16.25
N ILE A 188 0.87 -12.27 16.43
CA ILE A 188 0.37 -11.39 17.50
C ILE A 188 -1.11 -11.07 17.28
N ILE A 189 -1.52 -10.69 16.05
CA ILE A 189 -2.91 -10.39 15.71
C ILE A 189 -3.80 -11.60 16.03
N VAL A 190 -3.45 -12.78 15.53
CA VAL A 190 -4.20 -14.02 15.75
C VAL A 190 -4.33 -14.34 17.26
N LYS A 191 -3.22 -14.20 17.98
CA LYS A 191 -3.19 -14.54 19.42
C LYS A 191 -4.03 -13.57 20.26
N GLN A 192 -3.99 -12.27 19.97
CA GLN A 192 -4.75 -11.27 20.72
C GLN A 192 -6.23 -11.25 20.37
N THR A 193 -6.57 -11.52 19.11
CA THR A 193 -7.96 -11.46 18.62
C THR A 193 -8.69 -12.80 18.65
N LYS A 194 -7.96 -13.92 18.73
CA LYS A 194 -8.47 -15.29 18.53
C LYS A 194 -9.14 -15.50 17.18
N MET A 195 -8.74 -14.71 16.19
CA MET A 195 -9.29 -14.70 14.85
C MET A 195 -8.15 -14.90 13.83
N PRO A 196 -8.32 -15.70 12.76
CA PRO A 196 -7.37 -15.74 11.65
C PRO A 196 -7.07 -14.35 11.12
N TYR A 197 -5.83 -14.13 10.70
CA TYR A 197 -5.34 -12.81 10.25
C TYR A 197 -6.23 -12.21 9.14
N GLU A 198 -6.52 -12.98 8.10
CA GLU A 198 -7.34 -12.58 6.96
C GLU A 198 -8.78 -12.23 7.37
N ARG A 199 -9.35 -12.96 8.32
CA ARG A 199 -10.70 -12.67 8.85
C ARG A 199 -10.72 -11.42 9.70
N TYR A 200 -9.63 -11.14 10.43
CA TYR A 200 -9.51 -9.90 11.18
C TYR A 200 -9.49 -8.69 10.22
N LEU A 201 -8.66 -8.73 9.17
CA LEU A 201 -8.60 -7.67 8.18
C LEU A 201 -9.93 -7.48 7.44
N ALA A 202 -10.55 -8.57 6.99
CA ALA A 202 -11.84 -8.50 6.33
C ALA A 202 -12.86 -7.77 7.21
N LYS A 203 -13.04 -8.21 8.45
CA LYS A 203 -14.02 -7.62 9.37
C LYS A 203 -13.69 -6.18 9.80
N ARG A 204 -12.41 -5.87 10.04
CA ARG A 204 -12.00 -4.61 10.68
C ARG A 204 -11.56 -3.54 9.70
N GLN A 205 -11.29 -3.92 8.45
CA GLN A 205 -10.84 -2.98 7.42
C GLN A 205 -11.65 -3.11 6.14
N PHE A 206 -11.80 -4.32 5.55
CA PHE A 206 -12.50 -4.44 4.27
C PHE A 206 -13.99 -4.12 4.39
N ASP A 207 -14.68 -4.68 5.37
CA ASP A 207 -16.11 -4.38 5.60
C ASP A 207 -16.33 -2.90 5.91
N VAL A 208 -15.45 -2.29 6.72
CA VAL A 208 -15.56 -0.88 7.12
C VAL A 208 -15.29 0.07 5.96
N ALA A 209 -14.31 -0.25 5.12
CA ALA A 209 -13.92 0.57 3.96
C ALA A 209 -14.74 0.28 2.69
N GLY A 210 -15.65 -0.70 2.71
CA GLY A 210 -16.43 -1.08 1.55
C GLY A 210 -15.60 -1.77 0.45
N MET A 211 -14.83 -2.79 0.82
CA MET A 211 -13.94 -3.56 -0.06
C MET A 211 -14.42 -5.02 -0.25
N PRO A 212 -15.61 -5.26 -0.83
CA PRO A 212 -16.23 -6.58 -0.90
C PRO A 212 -15.49 -7.56 -1.84
N LEU A 213 -14.64 -7.07 -2.74
CA LEU A 213 -13.88 -7.90 -3.67
C LEU A 213 -12.51 -8.31 -3.12
N SER A 214 -11.98 -7.54 -2.17
CA SER A 214 -10.65 -7.78 -1.61
C SER A 214 -10.57 -9.12 -0.89
N THR A 215 -9.53 -9.87 -1.17
CA THR A 215 -9.29 -11.20 -0.62
C THR A 215 -7.80 -11.47 -0.43
N PHE A 216 -7.47 -12.67 0.00
CA PHE A 216 -6.11 -13.14 0.15
C PHE A 216 -5.84 -14.31 -0.81
N GLY A 217 -4.59 -14.43 -1.21
CA GLY A 217 -4.13 -15.53 -2.06
C GLY A 217 -2.87 -15.17 -2.83
N ASP A 218 -2.34 -16.16 -3.52
CA ASP A 218 -1.16 -16.04 -4.38
C ASP A 218 -1.41 -16.59 -5.80
N SER A 219 -0.34 -16.95 -6.53
CA SER A 219 -0.47 -17.45 -7.90
C SER A 219 -0.99 -18.88 -8.00
N TYR A 220 -1.06 -19.63 -6.90
CA TYR A 220 -1.55 -21.01 -6.85
C TYR A 220 -3.01 -21.08 -6.40
N ASP A 221 -3.54 -20.00 -5.82
CA ASP A 221 -4.93 -19.94 -5.39
C ASP A 221 -5.88 -19.65 -6.56
N LEU A 222 -7.04 -20.29 -6.56
CA LEU A 222 -8.11 -20.04 -7.52
C LEU A 222 -8.95 -18.85 -7.06
N VAL A 223 -8.48 -17.64 -7.31
CA VAL A 223 -9.17 -16.41 -6.96
C VAL A 223 -9.97 -15.90 -8.17
N ALA A 224 -11.28 -15.75 -7.99
CA ALA A 224 -12.16 -15.23 -9.04
C ALA A 224 -11.73 -13.79 -9.45
N ASN A 225 -11.74 -13.52 -10.76
CA ASN A 225 -11.34 -12.24 -11.35
C ASN A 225 -9.88 -11.82 -11.10
N ALA A 226 -9.01 -12.71 -10.63
CA ALA A 226 -7.59 -12.40 -10.48
C ALA A 226 -6.94 -12.15 -11.84
N ALA A 227 -6.13 -11.09 -11.93
CA ALA A 227 -5.29 -10.84 -13.10
C ALA A 227 -4.17 -11.89 -13.19
N THR A 228 -3.90 -12.37 -14.39
CA THR A 228 -2.70 -13.17 -14.67
C THR A 228 -1.47 -12.28 -14.56
N MET A 229 -0.46 -12.73 -13.83
CA MET A 229 0.76 -11.97 -13.61
C MET A 229 1.82 -12.30 -14.66
N TYR A 230 2.50 -11.27 -15.13
CA TYR A 230 3.49 -11.35 -16.21
C TYR A 230 4.82 -10.71 -15.82
N SER A 231 5.88 -11.08 -16.53
CA SER A 231 7.21 -10.48 -16.42
C SER A 231 7.95 -10.59 -17.76
N TYR A 232 8.83 -9.62 -18.01
CA TYR A 232 9.88 -9.69 -19.05
C TYR A 232 11.23 -10.15 -18.47
N LEU A 233 11.29 -10.44 -17.16
CA LEU A 233 12.51 -10.99 -16.57
C LEU A 233 12.82 -12.37 -17.19
N PRO A 234 14.08 -12.65 -17.56
CA PRO A 234 14.45 -13.93 -18.14
C PRO A 234 14.19 -15.07 -17.15
N ARG A 235 13.72 -16.17 -17.66
CA ARG A 235 13.54 -17.40 -16.88
C ARG A 235 14.88 -18.11 -16.75
N LYS A 236 15.06 -18.90 -15.68
CA LYS A 236 16.29 -19.69 -15.46
C LYS A 236 16.63 -20.64 -16.64
N THR A 237 15.64 -20.97 -17.45
CA THR A 237 15.76 -21.88 -18.61
C THR A 237 15.83 -21.15 -19.94
N ASP A 238 15.77 -19.82 -19.96
CA ASP A 238 15.83 -19.06 -21.20
C ASP A 238 17.27 -19.03 -21.73
N ALA A 239 17.41 -19.06 -23.07
CA ALA A 239 18.70 -18.88 -23.71
C ALA A 239 19.14 -17.40 -23.58
N GLU A 240 20.45 -17.14 -23.69
CA GLU A 240 20.94 -15.78 -23.78
C GLU A 240 20.27 -15.03 -24.93
N GLY A 241 19.69 -13.85 -24.66
CA GLY A 241 19.02 -13.02 -25.66
C GLY A 241 17.48 -13.14 -25.71
N ASP A 242 16.86 -13.99 -24.90
CA ASP A 242 15.38 -14.12 -24.78
C ASP A 242 14.77 -13.11 -23.76
N ASP A 243 15.50 -12.09 -23.41
CA ASP A 243 15.21 -11.15 -22.31
C ASP A 243 13.95 -10.29 -22.52
N GLU A 244 13.35 -10.34 -23.72
CA GLU A 244 12.20 -9.48 -24.07
C GLU A 244 10.87 -10.22 -24.19
N ARG A 245 10.85 -11.52 -23.90
CA ARG A 245 9.64 -12.30 -24.01
C ARG A 245 8.75 -12.15 -22.78
N LEU A 246 7.48 -11.73 -22.99
CA LEU A 246 6.48 -11.76 -21.94
C LEU A 246 6.19 -13.19 -21.50
N SER A 247 6.33 -13.46 -20.21
CA SER A 247 6.13 -14.77 -19.60
C SER A 247 5.23 -14.67 -18.38
N HIS A 248 4.59 -15.76 -17.97
CA HIS A 248 3.89 -15.82 -16.70
C HIS A 248 4.86 -15.64 -15.55
N TRP A 249 4.41 -14.88 -14.55
CA TRP A 249 5.10 -14.75 -13.28
C TRP A 249 4.31 -15.45 -12.18
N PHE A 250 4.93 -16.43 -11.54
CA PHE A 250 4.36 -17.13 -10.38
C PHE A 250 5.06 -16.69 -9.11
N TYR A 251 4.28 -16.50 -8.06
CA TYR A 251 4.78 -16.27 -6.72
C TYR A 251 3.98 -17.11 -5.73
N ASP A 252 4.69 -17.63 -4.74
CA ASP A 252 4.16 -18.39 -3.62
C ASP A 252 4.22 -17.48 -2.37
N MET A 253 3.11 -17.33 -1.68
CA MET A 253 3.01 -16.53 -0.47
C MET A 253 2.36 -17.40 0.62
N PRO A 254 3.17 -18.08 1.44
CA PRO A 254 2.67 -18.92 2.51
C PRO A 254 1.67 -18.19 3.40
N HIS A 255 0.62 -18.91 3.84
CA HIS A 255 -0.49 -18.35 4.61
C HIS A 255 -0.04 -17.56 5.84
N GLY A 256 0.94 -18.07 6.62
CA GLY A 256 1.48 -17.37 7.79
C GLY A 256 2.29 -16.10 7.45
N LEU A 257 2.61 -15.86 6.17
CA LEU A 257 3.28 -14.66 5.69
C LEU A 257 2.35 -13.69 4.96
N TRP A 258 1.05 -13.97 4.88
CA TRP A 258 0.07 -13.09 4.21
C TRP A 258 0.05 -11.66 4.76
N ALA A 259 0.40 -11.46 6.04
CA ALA A 259 0.56 -10.13 6.61
C ALA A 259 1.66 -9.28 5.93
N GLY A 260 2.57 -9.94 5.23
CA GLY A 260 3.63 -9.31 4.46
C GLY A 260 3.29 -9.10 2.99
N GLY A 261 2.21 -9.77 2.44
CA GLY A 261 2.06 -9.71 0.98
C GLY A 261 0.86 -10.42 0.35
N GLY A 262 -0.14 -10.87 1.09
CA GLY A 262 -1.18 -11.77 0.59
C GLY A 262 -2.44 -11.12 0.01
N ILE A 263 -2.62 -9.79 0.06
CA ILE A 263 -3.86 -9.15 -0.40
C ILE A 263 -3.91 -9.10 -1.94
N GLN A 264 -5.09 -9.46 -2.48
CA GLN A 264 -5.53 -9.19 -3.84
C GLN A 264 -6.74 -8.26 -3.79
N THR A 265 -6.74 -7.19 -4.59
CA THR A 265 -7.73 -6.11 -4.50
C THR A 265 -7.82 -5.31 -5.81
N THR A 266 -8.70 -4.31 -5.86
CA THR A 266 -8.82 -3.34 -6.96
C THR A 266 -8.29 -1.97 -6.55
N ALA A 267 -7.91 -1.14 -7.52
CA ALA A 267 -7.46 0.24 -7.22
C ALA A 267 -8.57 1.07 -6.55
N ASP A 268 -9.83 0.85 -6.93
CA ASP A 268 -10.97 1.53 -6.36
C ASP A 268 -11.21 1.12 -4.89
N GLU A 269 -11.02 -0.16 -4.54
CA GLU A 269 -11.13 -0.62 -3.15
C GLU A 269 -10.01 -0.08 -2.27
N VAL A 270 -8.77 -0.03 -2.79
CA VAL A 270 -7.66 0.62 -2.08
C VAL A 270 -7.95 2.12 -1.89
N ALA A 271 -8.56 2.78 -2.89
CA ALA A 271 -8.93 4.19 -2.76
C ALA A 271 -9.96 4.40 -1.65
N ARG A 272 -11.00 3.55 -1.57
CA ARG A 272 -11.97 3.60 -0.45
C ARG A 272 -11.30 3.36 0.90
N TRP A 273 -10.36 2.42 0.98
CA TRP A 273 -9.61 2.15 2.19
C TRP A 273 -8.76 3.36 2.63
N ILE A 274 -8.10 4.05 1.70
CA ILE A 274 -7.34 5.28 1.99
C ILE A 274 -8.29 6.37 2.50
N ILE A 275 -9.47 6.54 1.91
CA ILE A 275 -10.47 7.50 2.38
C ILE A 275 -10.96 7.13 3.79
N ALA A 276 -11.27 5.86 4.05
CA ALA A 276 -11.67 5.39 5.38
C ALA A 276 -10.57 5.60 6.43
N LEU A 277 -9.30 5.43 6.06
CA LEU A 277 -8.15 5.71 6.91
C LEU A 277 -8.03 7.21 7.21
N SER A 278 -8.07 8.05 6.18
CA SER A 278 -7.92 9.50 6.30
C SER A 278 -9.08 10.15 7.06
N SER A 279 -10.29 9.61 6.94
CA SER A 279 -11.49 10.09 7.64
C SER A 279 -11.64 9.57 9.08
N GLY A 280 -10.70 8.77 9.55
CA GLY A 280 -10.72 8.26 10.94
C GLY A 280 -11.67 7.08 11.18
N GLN A 281 -12.19 6.44 10.13
CA GLN A 281 -13.09 5.29 10.28
C GLN A 281 -12.36 4.01 10.67
N LEU A 282 -11.09 3.86 10.29
CA LEU A 282 -10.28 2.68 10.59
C LEU A 282 -9.51 2.82 11.90
N ILE A 283 -8.89 3.97 12.14
CA ILE A 283 -8.18 4.37 13.37
C ILE A 283 -8.35 5.89 13.53
N SER A 284 -8.15 6.39 14.73
CA SER A 284 -8.24 7.82 15.03
C SER A 284 -7.26 8.67 14.20
N ALA A 285 -7.61 9.90 13.86
CA ALA A 285 -6.75 10.81 13.11
C ALA A 285 -5.39 11.04 13.79
N ALA A 286 -5.35 11.07 15.12
CA ALA A 286 -4.10 11.18 15.88
C ALA A 286 -3.20 9.95 15.64
N ASN A 287 -3.78 8.76 15.60
CA ASN A 287 -3.03 7.53 15.36
C ASN A 287 -2.62 7.36 13.89
N VAL A 288 -3.36 7.92 12.93
CA VAL A 288 -2.87 8.02 11.54
C VAL A 288 -1.55 8.79 11.49
N GLN A 289 -1.46 9.94 12.14
CA GLN A 289 -0.22 10.74 12.20
C GLN A 289 0.91 9.99 12.91
N ASN A 290 0.63 9.36 14.04
CA ASN A 290 1.60 8.56 14.79
C ASN A 290 2.10 7.36 13.96
N MET A 291 1.21 6.67 13.26
CA MET A 291 1.53 5.54 12.40
C MET A 291 2.52 5.91 11.29
N TRP A 292 2.45 7.14 10.79
CA TRP A 292 3.33 7.64 9.73
C TRP A 292 4.62 8.31 10.22
N MET A 293 4.92 8.20 11.51
CA MET A 293 6.22 8.64 12.03
C MET A 293 7.23 7.51 11.95
N PRO A 294 8.33 7.68 11.19
CA PRO A 294 9.36 6.66 11.10
C PRO A 294 9.99 6.36 12.46
N GLU A 295 10.24 5.07 12.72
CA GLU A 295 10.95 4.65 13.93
C GLU A 295 12.41 5.13 13.87
N PRO A 296 12.91 5.83 14.88
CA PRO A 296 14.31 6.25 14.92
C PRO A 296 15.23 5.04 15.16
N LEU A 297 16.44 5.10 14.62
CA LEU A 297 17.50 4.14 14.94
C LEU A 297 18.17 4.46 16.28
N ASN A 298 18.88 3.51 16.85
CA ASN A 298 19.63 3.71 18.10
C ASN A 298 20.66 4.84 18.01
N SER A 299 21.20 5.13 16.82
CA SER A 299 22.07 6.26 16.53
C SER A 299 21.40 7.64 16.61
N GLY A 300 20.06 7.68 16.75
CA GLY A 300 19.25 8.89 16.61
C GLY A 300 18.98 9.30 15.16
N ALA A 301 19.51 8.56 14.16
CA ALA A 301 19.19 8.79 12.76
C ALA A 301 17.70 8.54 12.50
N LYS A 302 17.10 9.34 11.61
CA LYS A 302 15.70 9.14 11.19
C LYS A 302 15.58 7.86 10.39
N GLY A 303 14.64 7.00 10.79
CA GLY A 303 14.22 5.86 9.98
C GLY A 303 13.53 6.31 8.69
N ARG A 304 13.43 5.37 7.75
CA ARG A 304 12.71 5.57 6.47
C ARG A 304 11.39 4.82 6.41
N TRP A 305 11.09 4.05 7.46
CA TRP A 305 9.93 3.19 7.55
C TRP A 305 9.19 3.43 8.85
N ALA A 306 7.90 3.64 8.74
CA ALA A 306 6.99 3.76 9.87
C ALA A 306 6.22 2.45 10.08
N ALA A 307 5.09 2.46 10.73
CA ALA A 307 4.31 1.25 11.02
C ALA A 307 3.66 0.66 9.75
N GLY A 308 4.43 -0.07 8.96
CA GLY A 308 3.98 -0.68 7.70
C GLY A 308 4.13 0.20 6.45
N TRP A 309 4.71 1.38 6.58
CA TRP A 309 4.74 2.40 5.55
C TRP A 309 6.15 2.96 5.30
N PRO A 310 6.67 2.91 4.07
CA PRO A 310 7.77 3.78 3.69
C PRO A 310 7.31 5.24 3.73
N VAL A 311 8.13 6.10 4.32
CA VAL A 311 7.88 7.54 4.42
C VAL A 311 9.02 8.29 3.77
N LEU A 312 8.69 9.13 2.80
CA LEU A 312 9.64 9.90 1.99
C LEU A 312 9.39 11.40 2.16
N GLY A 313 10.47 12.16 2.13
CA GLY A 313 10.40 13.61 2.29
C GLY A 313 9.96 14.06 3.68
N THR A 314 9.71 15.34 3.82
CA THR A 314 9.18 16.01 5.01
C THR A 314 8.11 17.00 4.57
N SER A 315 7.20 17.39 5.50
CA SER A 315 6.20 18.43 5.19
C SER A 315 6.89 19.71 4.67
N PRO A 316 6.38 20.38 3.61
CA PRO A 316 5.09 20.12 2.94
C PRO A 316 5.17 19.10 1.78
N ASN A 317 6.21 18.30 1.66
CA ASN A 317 6.40 17.35 0.56
C ASN A 317 6.45 15.89 1.05
N ARG A 318 5.89 15.62 2.23
CA ARG A 318 5.84 14.26 2.79
C ARG A 318 5.01 13.33 1.92
N GLN A 319 5.53 12.14 1.67
CA GLN A 319 4.86 11.06 0.97
C GLN A 319 4.84 9.83 1.86
N VAL A 320 3.71 9.15 1.89
CA VAL A 320 3.52 7.88 2.60
C VAL A 320 3.05 6.85 1.59
N ALA A 321 3.73 5.73 1.48
CA ALA A 321 3.47 4.81 0.39
C ALA A 321 3.22 3.38 0.87
N GLY A 322 2.42 2.64 0.09
CA GLY A 322 2.40 1.18 0.07
C GLY A 322 2.92 0.72 -1.29
N MET A 323 3.93 -0.14 -1.30
CA MET A 323 4.56 -0.63 -2.53
C MET A 323 4.74 -2.14 -2.46
N GLY A 324 4.50 -2.84 -3.57
CA GLY A 324 4.61 -4.29 -3.57
C GLY A 324 4.91 -4.91 -4.92
N GLY A 325 5.83 -5.89 -4.90
CA GLY A 325 6.13 -6.77 -6.02
C GLY A 325 6.61 -6.08 -7.29
N ALA A 326 7.12 -4.82 -7.19
CA ALA A 326 7.49 -4.00 -8.34
C ALA A 326 6.34 -3.82 -9.37
N ARG A 327 5.07 -3.91 -8.92
CA ARG A 327 3.88 -3.89 -9.80
C ARG A 327 2.66 -3.19 -9.20
N ALA A 328 2.66 -2.92 -7.91
CA ALA A 328 1.59 -2.23 -7.21
C ALA A 328 2.16 -1.12 -6.33
N ALA A 329 1.55 0.04 -6.38
CA ALA A 329 1.85 1.12 -5.47
C ALA A 329 0.62 1.99 -5.21
N PHE A 330 0.52 2.49 -4.00
CA PHE A 330 -0.27 3.67 -3.69
C PHE A 330 0.59 4.67 -2.92
N VAL A 331 0.44 5.93 -3.25
CA VAL A 331 1.18 7.03 -2.62
C VAL A 331 0.20 8.08 -2.14
N ILE A 332 0.30 8.40 -0.87
CA ILE A 332 -0.49 9.43 -0.20
C ILE A 332 0.40 10.66 -0.03
N TYR A 333 -0.11 11.81 -0.39
CA TYR A 333 0.45 13.15 -0.21
C TYR A 333 -0.41 13.89 0.81
N PRO A 334 -0.16 13.74 2.13
CA PRO A 334 -1.08 14.23 3.17
C PRO A 334 -1.29 15.75 3.11
N ASP A 335 -0.22 16.49 2.82
CA ASP A 335 -0.23 17.96 2.76
C ASP A 335 -1.02 18.48 1.55
N ASP A 336 -1.14 17.68 0.47
CA ASP A 336 -1.91 18.00 -0.74
C ASP A 336 -3.34 17.42 -0.71
N ARG A 337 -3.72 16.62 0.30
CA ARG A 337 -4.96 15.84 0.36
C ARG A 337 -5.17 15.04 -0.95
N LEU A 338 -4.10 14.41 -1.40
CA LEU A 338 -4.03 13.67 -2.64
C LEU A 338 -3.53 12.26 -2.35
N ALA A 339 -4.12 11.26 -2.99
CA ALA A 339 -3.54 9.92 -3.06
C ALA A 339 -3.75 9.33 -4.45
N ILE A 340 -2.81 8.50 -4.86
CA ILE A 340 -2.82 7.85 -6.18
C ILE A 340 -2.53 6.38 -5.98
N VAL A 341 -3.37 5.53 -6.53
CA VAL A 341 -3.25 4.07 -6.53
C VAL A 341 -3.02 3.62 -7.96
N VAL A 342 -1.98 2.83 -8.19
CA VAL A 342 -1.73 2.17 -9.48
C VAL A 342 -1.39 0.71 -9.22
N LEU A 343 -2.17 -0.18 -9.82
CA LEU A 343 -1.99 -1.63 -9.77
C LEU A 343 -1.77 -2.13 -11.19
N THR A 344 -0.79 -3.00 -11.38
CA THR A 344 -0.47 -3.59 -12.69
C THR A 344 -0.29 -5.09 -12.58
N ASN A 345 -0.41 -5.79 -13.70
CA ASN A 345 -0.09 -7.21 -13.78
C ASN A 345 1.32 -7.49 -14.38
N LEU A 346 2.20 -6.47 -14.41
CA LEU A 346 3.57 -6.62 -14.87
C LEU A 346 4.57 -6.44 -13.71
N VAL A 347 5.36 -7.44 -13.41
CA VAL A 347 6.53 -7.31 -12.53
C VAL A 347 7.58 -6.44 -13.21
N GLY A 348 8.08 -5.44 -12.50
CA GLY A 348 9.03 -4.46 -13.06
C GLY A 348 8.38 -3.18 -13.61
N ALA A 349 7.05 -3.07 -13.61
CA ALA A 349 6.35 -1.83 -13.97
C ALA A 349 6.71 -0.65 -13.04
N ASN A 350 6.96 -0.94 -11.76
CA ASN A 350 7.38 0.02 -10.73
C ASN A 350 6.49 1.30 -10.67
N PRO A 351 5.21 1.18 -10.34
CA PRO A 351 4.30 2.34 -10.34
C PRO A 351 4.76 3.49 -9.47
N GLN A 352 5.50 3.23 -8.38
CA GLN A 352 6.06 4.26 -7.51
C GLN A 352 6.98 5.25 -8.25
N ASP A 353 7.54 4.87 -9.41
CA ASP A 353 8.48 5.72 -10.15
C ASP A 353 7.74 6.75 -11.02
N PHE A 354 6.50 6.46 -11.45
CA PHE A 354 5.72 7.35 -12.30
C PHE A 354 4.49 7.99 -11.62
N ILE A 355 4.03 7.47 -10.48
CA ILE A 355 2.99 8.12 -9.66
C ILE A 355 3.33 9.59 -9.33
N PRO A 356 4.59 9.98 -8.99
CA PRO A 356 4.90 11.38 -8.74
C PRO A 356 4.58 12.32 -9.90
N LYS A 357 4.73 11.85 -11.16
CA LYS A 357 4.35 12.64 -12.34
C LYS A 357 2.84 12.84 -12.44
N ILE A 358 2.05 11.84 -12.11
CA ILE A 358 0.59 11.96 -12.04
C ILE A 358 0.21 12.98 -10.96
N ALA A 359 0.87 12.92 -9.79
CA ALA A 359 0.59 13.84 -8.68
C ALA A 359 0.76 15.32 -9.09
N GLU A 360 1.73 15.64 -9.97
CA GLU A 360 1.92 17.00 -10.47
C GLU A 360 0.68 17.56 -11.20
N PHE A 361 -0.16 16.72 -11.79
CA PHE A 361 -1.37 17.16 -12.50
C PHE A 361 -2.48 17.62 -11.55
N TYR A 362 -2.49 17.13 -10.30
CA TYR A 362 -3.50 17.43 -9.28
C TYR A 362 -3.01 18.38 -8.19
N LYS A 363 -1.71 18.69 -8.17
CA LYS A 363 -1.18 19.69 -7.23
C LYS A 363 -1.51 21.09 -7.74
N PRO A 364 -1.83 22.06 -6.85
CA PRO A 364 -2.00 23.43 -7.27
C PRO A 364 -0.68 23.90 -7.94
N MET A 365 -0.80 24.59 -9.07
CA MET A 365 0.36 25.24 -9.69
C MET A 365 0.98 26.17 -8.66
N GLN A 366 2.20 25.88 -8.23
CA GLN A 366 2.98 26.85 -7.47
C GLN A 366 3.17 28.04 -8.40
N LEU A 367 2.48 29.13 -8.13
CA LEU A 367 2.78 30.42 -8.76
C LEU A 367 4.25 30.69 -8.47
N ARG A 368 5.10 30.57 -9.49
CA ARG A 368 6.51 30.97 -9.38
C ARG A 368 6.50 32.40 -8.88
N ARG A 369 6.91 32.61 -7.63
CA ARG A 369 7.26 33.94 -7.16
C ARG A 369 8.44 34.35 -8.05
N SER A 370 8.21 35.34 -8.89
CA SER A 370 9.27 36.01 -9.64
C SER A 370 10.29 36.56 -8.64
N PRO A 371 11.59 36.49 -8.96
CA PRO A 371 12.68 36.91 -8.10
C PRO A 371 12.60 38.36 -7.67
#